data_cd862037319ffe17126a8f5a6bf15276
#
_entry.id   cd862037319ffe17126a8f5a6bf15276
#
_cell.length_a   1.000
_cell.length_b   1.000
_cell.length_c   1.000
_cell.angle_alpha   90.00
_cell.angle_beta   90.00
_cell.angle_gamma   90.00
#
_symmetry.space_group_name_H-M   'P 1'
#
loop_
_entity.id
_entity.type
_entity.pdbx_description
1 polymer ?
#
loop_
_entity_poly.entity_id
_entity_poly.type
_entity_poly.pdbx_seq_one_letter_code
_entity_poly.pdbx_strand_id
1 'polypeptide(L)'
;MTVYVIADIKVTDDGWIPAYAASVHELVHKHGGKYLSRSGNVKTLEGKPLDTTFIALLEFPSAEAVQAFATDPKYAPYAAVRQAGSESRFQLIDDTDVAGTIPYLPKR
;
A
#
# COMPACT_ATOMS: atom_id res chain seq x y z
N MET A 1 13.77 8.33 -7.11
CA MET A 1 12.41 8.92 -7.23
C MET A 1 11.51 8.31 -6.17
N THR A 2 10.91 9.14 -5.36
CA THR A 2 9.96 8.69 -4.34
C THR A 2 8.76 8.01 -4.98
N VAL A 3 8.36 6.90 -4.41
CA VAL A 3 7.17 6.16 -4.86
C VAL A 3 6.21 5.96 -3.70
N TYR A 4 4.97 5.69 -4.02
CA TYR A 4 3.91 5.48 -3.05
C TYR A 4 3.22 4.15 -3.33
N VAL A 5 2.89 3.44 -2.26
CA VAL A 5 2.11 2.20 -2.37
C VAL A 5 0.75 2.47 -1.74
N ILE A 6 -0.29 2.20 -2.50
CA ILE A 6 -1.67 2.32 -2.04
C ILE A 6 -2.19 0.91 -1.82
N ALA A 7 -2.44 0.57 -0.57
CA ALA A 7 -2.93 -0.75 -0.18
C ALA A 7 -4.40 -0.65 0.22
N ASP A 8 -5.25 -1.31 -0.56
CA ASP A 8 -6.69 -1.41 -0.31
C ASP A 8 -6.95 -2.84 0.18
N ILE A 9 -7.37 -2.98 1.44
CA ILE A 9 -7.45 -4.28 2.09
C ILE A 9 -8.86 -4.50 2.66
N LYS A 10 -9.54 -5.51 2.11
CA LYS A 10 -10.79 -5.99 2.66
C LYS A 10 -10.51 -7.24 3.48
N VAL A 11 -10.67 -7.15 4.79
CA VAL A 11 -10.40 -8.26 5.70
C VAL A 11 -11.56 -9.25 5.65
N THR A 12 -11.23 -10.52 5.40
CA THR A 12 -12.19 -11.63 5.41
C THR A 12 -12.01 -12.52 6.65
N ASP A 13 -10.80 -12.54 7.21
CA ASP A 13 -10.46 -13.23 8.46
C ASP A 13 -9.39 -12.38 9.13
N ASP A 14 -9.61 -11.96 10.36
CA ASP A 14 -8.75 -10.99 11.04
C ASP A 14 -7.62 -11.62 11.88
N GLY A 15 -7.51 -12.94 11.91
CA GLY A 15 -6.53 -13.64 12.75
C GLY A 15 -5.07 -13.30 12.42
N TRP A 16 -4.80 -12.88 11.19
CA TRP A 16 -3.44 -12.54 10.74
C TRP A 16 -3.00 -11.13 11.18
N ILE A 17 -3.94 -10.27 11.56
CA ILE A 17 -3.66 -8.84 11.73
C ILE A 17 -2.67 -8.53 12.86
N PRO A 18 -2.81 -9.08 14.08
CA PRO A 18 -1.91 -8.70 15.16
C PRO A 18 -0.43 -8.95 14.86
N ALA A 19 -0.10 -10.14 14.33
CA ALA A 19 1.30 -10.47 13.99
C ALA A 19 1.79 -9.65 12.81
N TYR A 20 0.95 -9.45 11.80
CA TYR A 20 1.27 -8.64 10.63
C TYR A 20 1.58 -7.19 11.04
N ALA A 21 0.70 -6.59 11.83
CA ALA A 21 0.86 -5.19 12.26
C ALA A 21 2.13 -5.00 13.08
N ALA A 22 2.47 -5.96 13.95
CA ALA A 22 3.64 -5.86 14.82
C ALA A 22 4.96 -6.01 14.05
N SER A 23 4.99 -6.87 13.02
CA SER A 23 6.24 -7.26 12.35
C SER A 23 6.47 -6.55 11.03
N VAL A 24 5.43 -6.36 10.22
CA VAL A 24 5.57 -5.78 8.89
C VAL A 24 5.92 -4.30 8.94
N HIS A 25 5.47 -3.60 9.96
CA HIS A 25 5.83 -2.20 10.19
C HIS A 25 7.35 -2.01 10.23
N GLU A 26 8.07 -2.88 10.95
CA GLU A 26 9.53 -2.83 11.02
C GLU A 26 10.19 -3.19 9.69
N LEU A 27 9.62 -4.16 8.97
CA LEU A 27 10.12 -4.54 7.64
C LEU A 27 10.00 -3.40 6.64
N VAL A 28 8.90 -2.65 6.69
CA VAL A 28 8.71 -1.46 5.86
C VAL A 28 9.82 -0.44 6.17
N HIS A 29 10.08 -0.16 7.45
CA HIS A 29 11.14 0.77 7.86
C HIS A 29 12.53 0.28 7.47
N LYS A 30 12.79 -1.03 7.57
CA LYS A 30 14.05 -1.62 7.17
C LYS A 30 14.40 -1.30 5.71
N HIS A 31 13.40 -1.23 4.85
CA HIS A 31 13.58 -0.95 3.42
C HIS A 31 13.39 0.53 3.07
N GLY A 32 13.43 1.40 4.07
CA GLY A 32 13.36 2.85 3.87
C GLY A 32 11.95 3.40 3.70
N GLY A 33 10.93 2.55 3.86
CA GLY A 33 9.55 2.96 3.75
C GLY A 33 8.98 3.53 5.02
N LYS A 34 7.85 4.20 4.90
CA LYS A 34 7.07 4.66 6.05
C LYS A 34 5.59 4.71 5.70
N TYR A 35 4.76 4.55 6.72
CA TYR A 35 3.32 4.74 6.56
C TYR A 35 3.00 6.23 6.64
N LEU A 36 2.39 6.76 5.59
CA LEU A 36 1.86 8.12 5.59
C LEU A 36 0.48 8.15 6.22
N SER A 37 -0.30 7.11 5.99
CA SER A 37 -1.63 6.95 6.59
C SER A 37 -1.98 5.47 6.60
N ARG A 38 -2.77 5.07 7.59
CA ARG A 38 -3.27 3.70 7.69
C ARG A 38 -4.58 3.78 8.46
N SER A 39 -5.70 3.81 7.73
CA SER A 39 -6.99 4.13 8.35
C SER A 39 -8.11 3.25 7.81
N GLY A 40 -8.98 2.82 8.72
CA GLY A 40 -10.25 2.21 8.38
C GLY A 40 -11.39 3.23 8.23
N ASN A 41 -11.11 4.50 8.47
CA ASN A 41 -12.12 5.56 8.39
C ASN A 41 -12.21 6.09 6.95
N VAL A 42 -12.73 5.25 6.06
CA VAL A 42 -12.81 5.53 4.62
C VAL A 42 -14.19 6.10 4.30
N LYS A 43 -14.20 7.23 3.63
CA LYS A 43 -15.43 7.91 3.22
C LYS A 43 -15.41 8.16 1.71
N THR A 44 -16.42 7.68 1.02
CA THR A 44 -16.56 7.93 -0.42
C THR A 44 -17.08 9.36 -0.63
N LEU A 45 -16.33 10.16 -1.36
CA LEU A 45 -16.71 11.53 -1.69
C LEU A 45 -17.48 11.59 -2.99
N GLU A 46 -17.19 10.69 -3.91
CA GLU A 46 -17.82 10.68 -5.23
C GLU A 46 -17.62 9.29 -5.84
N GLY A 47 -18.59 8.87 -6.62
CA GLY A 47 -18.50 7.63 -7.36
C GLY A 47 -18.89 6.40 -6.55
N LYS A 48 -18.48 5.25 -7.05
CA LYS A 48 -18.82 3.97 -6.46
C LYS A 48 -18.04 3.74 -5.17
N PRO A 49 -18.69 3.37 -4.04
CA PRO A 49 -17.98 3.08 -2.81
C PRO A 49 -16.98 1.94 -2.97
N LEU A 50 -15.84 2.06 -2.28
CA LEU A 50 -14.89 0.95 -2.17
C LEU A 50 -15.37 -0.04 -1.11
N ASP A 51 -15.35 -1.31 -1.48
CA ASP A 51 -15.59 -2.41 -0.53
C ASP A 51 -14.26 -2.75 0.13
N THR A 52 -13.93 -2.00 1.17
CA THR A 52 -12.63 -2.12 1.85
C THR A 52 -12.79 -2.01 3.36
N THR A 53 -11.89 -2.67 4.10
CA THR A 53 -11.83 -2.52 5.55
C THR A 53 -10.95 -1.33 5.93
N PHE A 54 -9.81 -1.17 5.25
CA PHE A 54 -8.91 -0.03 5.47
C PHE A 54 -8.02 0.19 4.27
N ILE A 55 -7.46 1.40 4.23
CA ILE A 55 -6.48 1.79 3.21
C ILE A 55 -5.20 2.20 3.92
N ALA A 56 -4.07 1.70 3.43
CA ALA A 56 -2.76 2.13 3.86
C ALA A 56 -2.08 2.87 2.71
N LEU A 57 -1.45 3.98 3.05
CA LEU A 57 -0.66 4.77 2.11
C LEU A 57 0.77 4.76 2.62
N LEU A 58 1.68 4.21 1.82
CA LEU A 58 3.08 4.07 2.17
C LEU A 58 3.95 4.88 1.21
N GLU A 59 5.10 5.34 1.71
CA GLU A 59 6.10 6.02 0.91
C GLU A 59 7.40 5.24 0.98
N PHE A 60 8.07 5.08 -0.17
CA PHE A 60 9.37 4.44 -0.28
C PHE A 60 10.31 5.32 -1.10
N PRO A 61 11.63 5.25 -0.86
CA PRO A 61 12.58 6.10 -1.59
C PRO A 61 12.70 5.75 -3.07
N SER A 62 12.31 4.53 -3.47
CA SER A 62 12.43 4.08 -4.85
C SER A 62 11.57 2.85 -5.10
N ALA A 63 11.32 2.55 -6.37
CA ALA A 63 10.64 1.31 -6.76
C ALA A 63 11.47 0.08 -6.38
N GLU A 64 12.79 0.20 -6.44
CA GLU A 64 13.71 -0.88 -6.05
C GLU A 64 13.58 -1.19 -4.56
N ALA A 65 13.36 -0.17 -3.72
CA ALA A 65 13.13 -0.38 -2.28
C ALA A 65 11.81 -1.13 -2.03
N VAL A 66 10.77 -0.83 -2.80
CA VAL A 66 9.49 -1.57 -2.72
C VAL A 66 9.71 -3.02 -3.13
N GLN A 67 10.45 -3.25 -4.21
CA GLN A 67 10.74 -4.61 -4.69
C GLN A 67 11.54 -5.40 -3.65
N ALA A 68 12.53 -4.77 -3.03
CA ALA A 68 13.33 -5.39 -1.98
C ALA A 68 12.48 -5.76 -0.76
N PHE A 69 11.54 -4.90 -0.38
CA PHE A 69 10.57 -5.21 0.67
C PHE A 69 9.67 -6.38 0.27
N ALA A 70 9.09 -6.31 -0.92
CA ALA A 70 8.13 -7.32 -1.39
C ALA A 70 8.75 -8.73 -1.52
N THR A 71 10.05 -8.80 -1.78
CA THR A 71 10.77 -10.07 -1.95
C THR A 71 11.59 -10.47 -0.72
N ASP A 72 11.54 -9.71 0.37
CA ASP A 72 12.24 -10.04 1.60
C ASP A 72 11.69 -11.36 2.15
N PRO A 73 12.55 -12.38 2.39
CA PRO A 73 12.11 -13.67 2.92
C PRO A 73 11.37 -13.55 4.25
N LYS A 74 11.68 -12.53 5.04
CA LYS A 74 11.00 -12.29 6.32
C LYS A 74 9.57 -11.79 6.14
N TYR A 75 9.26 -11.18 4.99
CA TYR A 75 7.92 -10.70 4.67
C TYR A 75 7.03 -11.83 4.13
N ALA A 76 7.60 -12.81 3.45
CA ALA A 76 6.84 -13.85 2.75
C ALA A 76 5.76 -14.54 3.61
N PRO A 77 6.02 -14.96 4.86
CA PRO A 77 4.97 -15.62 5.67
C PRO A 77 3.84 -14.65 6.05
N TYR A 78 4.16 -13.39 6.29
CA TYR A 78 3.14 -12.38 6.61
C TYR A 78 2.28 -12.04 5.40
N ALA A 79 2.90 -11.93 4.23
CA ALA A 79 2.15 -11.71 2.99
C ALA A 79 1.20 -12.87 2.70
N ALA A 80 1.65 -14.10 2.92
CA ALA A 80 0.84 -15.29 2.68
C ALA A 80 -0.42 -15.32 3.56
N VAL A 81 -0.30 -15.02 4.86
CA VAL A 81 -1.46 -15.04 5.75
C VAL A 81 -2.41 -13.87 5.48
N ARG A 82 -1.87 -12.70 5.08
CA ARG A 82 -2.71 -11.57 4.65
C ARG A 82 -3.49 -11.93 3.39
N GLN A 83 -2.85 -12.54 2.42
CA GLN A 83 -3.50 -12.95 1.17
C GLN A 83 -4.59 -13.98 1.42
N ALA A 84 -4.38 -14.89 2.36
CA ALA A 84 -5.37 -15.90 2.73
C ALA A 84 -6.55 -15.29 3.50
N GLY A 85 -6.32 -14.26 4.31
CA GLY A 85 -7.32 -13.65 5.19
C GLY A 85 -7.87 -12.31 4.70
N SER A 86 -7.63 -11.95 3.44
CA SER A 86 -8.11 -10.67 2.91
C SER A 86 -8.22 -10.71 1.39
N GLU A 87 -8.98 -9.75 0.87
CA GLU A 87 -8.92 -9.36 -0.54
C GLU A 87 -8.11 -8.07 -0.60
N SER A 88 -6.87 -8.16 -1.03
CA SER A 88 -5.93 -7.04 -1.01
C SER A 88 -5.57 -6.60 -2.40
N ARG A 89 -5.50 -5.28 -2.60
CA ARG A 89 -5.01 -4.68 -3.85
C ARG A 89 -3.95 -3.68 -3.51
N PHE A 90 -2.79 -3.81 -4.14
CA PHE A 90 -1.64 -2.94 -3.94
C PHE A 90 -1.31 -2.28 -5.26
N GLN A 91 -1.25 -0.96 -5.26
CA GLN A 91 -0.87 -0.18 -6.44
C GLN A 91 0.35 0.66 -6.11
N LEU A 92 1.26 0.80 -7.06
CA LEU A 92 2.43 1.66 -6.92
C LEU A 92 2.29 2.84 -7.88
N ILE A 93 2.46 4.04 -7.36
CA ILE A 93 2.57 5.24 -8.17
C ILE A 93 3.85 5.98 -7.79
N ASP A 94 4.34 6.81 -8.69
CA ASP A 94 5.51 7.65 -8.44
C ASP A 94 5.14 9.13 -8.47
N ASP A 95 6.16 10.00 -8.46
CA ASP A 95 5.96 11.45 -8.45
C ASP A 95 5.79 12.05 -9.85
N THR A 96 5.70 11.22 -10.88
CA THR A 96 5.49 11.73 -12.23
C THR A 96 4.12 12.39 -12.31
N ASP A 97 4.11 13.68 -12.63
CA ASP A 97 2.87 14.40 -12.81
C ASP A 97 2.26 14.04 -14.16
N VAL A 98 1.02 13.64 -14.15
CA VAL A 98 0.28 13.35 -15.37
C VAL A 98 0.00 14.61 -16.19
N ALA A 99 0.07 15.81 -15.56
CA ALA A 99 -0.09 17.07 -16.25
C ALA A 99 1.00 17.24 -17.31
N GLY A 100 0.60 17.56 -18.55
CA GLY A 100 1.51 17.67 -19.68
C GLY A 100 1.83 16.35 -20.37
N THR A 101 1.37 15.22 -19.82
CA THR A 101 1.61 13.91 -20.41
C THR A 101 0.41 13.36 -21.17
N ILE A 102 -0.74 13.98 -20.99
CA ILE A 102 -1.97 13.64 -21.70
C ILE A 102 -2.59 14.94 -22.28
N PRO A 103 -3.25 14.88 -23.44
CA PRO A 103 -3.70 16.09 -24.15
C PRO A 103 -4.67 16.98 -23.38
N TYR A 104 -5.49 16.40 -22.52
CA TYR A 104 -6.54 17.15 -21.81
C TYR A 104 -6.12 17.60 -20.41
N LEU A 105 -4.85 17.40 -20.05
CA LEU A 105 -4.31 17.83 -18.76
C LEU A 105 -2.98 18.54 -18.99
N PRO A 106 -3.03 19.84 -19.36
CA PRO A 106 -1.81 20.57 -19.68
C PRO A 106 -0.92 20.77 -18.45
N LYS A 107 0.38 20.83 -18.70
CA LYS A 107 1.36 21.12 -17.68
C LYS A 107 1.25 22.59 -17.27
N ARG A 108 1.33 22.87 -15.98
CA ARG A 108 1.33 24.23 -15.43
C ARG A 108 2.71 24.85 -15.47
#